data_0820cfe8e90a4f38d41393c910638258
#
_entry.id   0820cfe8e90a4f38d41393c910638258
#
_cell.length_a   1.000
_cell.length_b   1.000
_cell.length_c   1.000
_cell.angle_alpha   90.00
_cell.angle_beta   90.00
_cell.angle_gamma   90.00
#
_symmetry.space_group_name_H-M   'P 1'
#
loop_
_entity.id
_entity.type
_entity.pdbx_description
1 polymer ?
#
loop_
_entity_poly.entity_id
_entity_poly.type
_entity_poly.pdbx_seq_one_letter_code
_entity_poly.pdbx_strand_id
1 'polypeptide(L)'
;MIAHLSGTLLAKQATSVILDVGGVGYEVTIPVSTFYDMEEAGAQIQLRIYTHVREDALQLFGFKTARERELFMLLILVSGIGPKSGIAMLSGMSADEIINAIRTNNLARLTSIPGVGRKTAERLVIELRDKMAALTSPALEEEIAAQAARAPQSDDALREDALSALVNLGYQRAMAEKAVTQAMAEGGGLSVELLLRRSLRTLSKG
;
A
#
# COMPACT_ATOMS: atom_id res chain seq x y z
N MET A 1 -26.33 4.37 1.79
CA MET A 1 -24.87 4.61 1.68
C MET A 1 -24.62 5.47 0.45
N ILE A 2 -23.84 6.56 0.60
CA ILE A 2 -23.46 7.45 -0.50
C ILE A 2 -22.12 6.95 -1.04
N ALA A 3 -22.04 6.62 -2.33
CA ALA A 3 -20.84 6.05 -2.95
C ALA A 3 -20.19 6.97 -3.99
N HIS A 4 -20.94 7.96 -4.47
CA HIS A 4 -20.51 8.92 -5.49
C HIS A 4 -21.32 10.20 -5.36
N LEU A 5 -20.67 11.34 -5.58
CA LEU A 5 -21.31 12.64 -5.71
C LEU A 5 -20.80 13.33 -6.98
N SER A 6 -21.71 13.92 -7.73
CA SER A 6 -21.42 14.77 -8.90
C SER A 6 -22.26 16.03 -8.77
N GLY A 7 -21.63 17.20 -8.78
CA GLY A 7 -22.31 18.46 -8.57
C GLY A 7 -21.38 19.66 -8.64
N THR A 8 -21.92 20.82 -8.28
CA THR A 8 -21.19 22.08 -8.27
C THR A 8 -20.39 22.24 -6.98
N LEU A 9 -19.12 22.58 -7.08
CA LEU A 9 -18.28 22.89 -5.93
C LEU A 9 -18.66 24.26 -5.37
N LEU A 10 -19.30 24.29 -4.20
CA LEU A 10 -19.70 25.56 -3.55
C LEU A 10 -18.57 26.16 -2.73
N ALA A 11 -17.83 25.33 -2.01
CA ALA A 11 -16.74 25.77 -1.16
C ALA A 11 -15.60 24.75 -1.16
N LYS A 12 -14.37 25.26 -1.08
CA LYS A 12 -13.13 24.48 -1.11
C LYS A 12 -12.24 24.91 0.05
N GLN A 13 -11.94 23.98 0.95
CA GLN A 13 -11.00 24.13 2.06
C GLN A 13 -9.93 23.03 1.97
N ALA A 14 -8.82 23.22 2.63
CA ALA A 14 -7.68 22.30 2.54
C ALA A 14 -8.03 20.83 2.88
N THR A 15 -9.03 20.62 3.75
CA THR A 15 -9.41 19.28 4.24
C THR A 15 -10.87 18.93 3.99
N SER A 16 -11.67 19.83 3.43
CA SER A 16 -13.08 19.58 3.13
C SER A 16 -13.58 20.42 1.95
N VAL A 17 -14.63 19.94 1.33
CA VAL A 17 -15.37 20.65 0.27
C VAL A 17 -16.87 20.56 0.54
N ILE A 18 -17.62 21.50 -0.02
CA ILE A 18 -19.09 21.45 -0.06
C ILE A 18 -19.50 21.33 -1.52
N LEU A 19 -20.22 20.24 -1.86
CA LEU A 19 -20.81 20.02 -3.18
C LEU A 19 -22.32 20.26 -3.13
N ASP A 20 -22.82 21.07 -4.04
CA ASP A 20 -24.24 21.14 -4.33
C ASP A 20 -24.65 20.06 -5.32
N VAL A 21 -25.50 19.18 -4.88
CA VAL A 21 -26.10 18.15 -5.72
C VAL A 21 -27.63 18.33 -5.70
N GLY A 22 -28.12 19.07 -6.70
CA GLY A 22 -29.55 19.33 -6.84
C GLY A 22 -30.17 20.15 -5.71
N GLY A 23 -29.45 21.13 -5.16
CA GLY A 23 -29.91 21.99 -4.07
C GLY A 23 -29.60 21.44 -2.67
N VAL A 24 -28.93 20.30 -2.56
CA VAL A 24 -28.43 19.75 -1.28
C VAL A 24 -26.92 19.90 -1.19
N GLY A 25 -26.45 20.64 -0.17
CA GLY A 25 -25.01 20.80 0.10
C GLY A 25 -24.45 19.61 0.89
N TYR A 26 -23.51 18.86 0.28
CA TYR A 26 -22.81 17.77 0.94
C TYR A 26 -21.42 18.24 1.38
N GLU A 27 -21.16 18.23 2.69
CA GLU A 27 -19.79 18.42 3.19
C GLU A 27 -19.02 17.10 3.12
N VAL A 28 -17.86 17.14 2.46
CA VAL A 28 -17.03 15.96 2.19
C VAL A 28 -15.60 16.25 2.66
N THR A 29 -15.07 15.41 3.56
CA THR A 29 -13.67 15.43 3.94
C THR A 29 -12.82 14.83 2.82
N ILE A 30 -11.75 15.52 2.43
CA ILE A 30 -10.86 15.10 1.33
C ILE A 30 -9.40 15.08 1.76
N PRO A 31 -8.54 14.26 1.12
CA PRO A 31 -7.09 14.40 1.24
C PRO A 31 -6.60 15.77 0.73
N VAL A 32 -5.49 16.25 1.29
CA VAL A 32 -4.87 17.51 0.84
C VAL A 32 -4.37 17.39 -0.60
N SER A 33 -3.95 16.21 -1.05
CA SER A 33 -3.63 15.92 -2.45
C SER A 33 -4.82 16.22 -3.37
N THR A 34 -6.01 15.74 -3.01
CA THR A 34 -7.25 16.01 -3.75
C THR A 34 -7.57 17.50 -3.80
N PHE A 35 -7.32 18.25 -2.70
CA PHE A 35 -7.52 19.70 -2.68
C PHE A 35 -6.65 20.43 -3.72
N TYR A 36 -5.37 20.08 -3.85
CA TYR A 36 -4.48 20.71 -4.83
C TYR A 36 -4.85 20.40 -6.27
N ASP A 37 -5.37 19.21 -6.52
CA ASP A 37 -5.76 18.73 -7.86
C ASP A 37 -7.20 19.10 -8.25
N MET A 38 -7.91 19.83 -7.40
CA MET A 38 -9.33 20.16 -7.61
C MET A 38 -9.49 21.56 -8.21
N GLU A 39 -10.48 21.70 -9.04
CA GLU A 39 -10.91 22.96 -9.63
C GLU A 39 -11.36 23.99 -8.58
N GLU A 40 -11.59 25.24 -9.00
CA GLU A 40 -12.07 26.31 -8.14
C GLU A 40 -13.59 26.25 -7.91
N ALA A 41 -14.07 26.96 -6.89
CA ALA A 41 -15.49 27.06 -6.56
C ALA A 41 -16.30 27.52 -7.80
N GLY A 42 -17.45 26.92 -8.02
CA GLY A 42 -18.32 27.07 -9.20
C GLY A 42 -18.14 25.99 -10.27
N ALA A 43 -17.07 25.22 -10.24
CA ALA A 43 -16.85 24.13 -11.19
C ALA A 43 -17.73 22.90 -10.92
N GLN A 44 -18.01 22.14 -11.97
CA GLN A 44 -18.61 20.81 -11.87
C GLN A 44 -17.53 19.78 -11.54
N ILE A 45 -17.69 19.09 -10.44
CA ILE A 45 -16.74 18.07 -10.01
C ILE A 45 -17.43 16.75 -9.66
N GLN A 46 -16.64 15.69 -9.60
CA GLN A 46 -17.08 14.37 -9.20
C GLN A 46 -16.14 13.80 -8.14
N LEU A 47 -16.70 13.19 -7.11
CA LEU A 47 -15.95 12.51 -6.06
C LEU A 47 -16.49 11.10 -5.84
N ARG A 48 -15.59 10.16 -5.62
CA ARG A 48 -15.93 8.84 -5.10
C ARG A 48 -15.98 8.93 -3.59
N ILE A 49 -17.09 8.44 -3.02
CA ILE A 49 -17.40 8.67 -1.61
C ILE A 49 -17.27 7.38 -0.80
N TYR A 50 -16.73 7.49 0.38
CA TYR A 50 -16.90 6.54 1.47
C TYR A 50 -17.78 7.18 2.54
N THR A 51 -18.89 6.51 2.87
CA THR A 51 -19.81 6.95 3.92
C THR A 51 -19.44 6.27 5.23
N HIS A 52 -19.10 7.04 6.23
CA HIS A 52 -18.83 6.58 7.59
C HIS A 52 -20.00 6.93 8.49
N VAL A 53 -20.65 5.91 9.03
CA VAL A 53 -21.82 6.07 9.90
C VAL A 53 -21.46 5.62 11.32
N ARG A 54 -21.78 6.44 12.29
CA ARG A 54 -21.76 6.12 13.72
C ARG A 54 -23.10 6.50 14.34
N GLU A 55 -23.33 6.15 15.58
CA GLU A 55 -24.57 6.49 16.28
C GLU A 55 -24.84 8.01 16.33
N ASP A 56 -23.76 8.79 16.43
CA ASP A 56 -23.78 10.25 16.61
C ASP A 56 -23.34 11.05 15.38
N ALA A 57 -22.91 10.39 14.29
CA ALA A 57 -22.34 11.08 13.13
C ALA A 57 -22.52 10.33 11.80
N LEU A 58 -22.77 11.10 10.74
CA LEU A 58 -22.66 10.67 9.36
C LEU A 58 -21.59 11.53 8.68
N GLN A 59 -20.47 10.93 8.29
CA GLN A 59 -19.34 11.62 7.67
C GLN A 59 -19.09 11.07 6.26
N LEU A 60 -18.81 11.98 5.33
CA LEU A 60 -18.44 11.63 3.96
C LEU A 60 -16.96 11.90 3.74
N PHE A 61 -16.28 10.93 3.14
CA PHE A 61 -14.89 11.02 2.74
C PHE A 61 -14.81 10.87 1.23
N GLY A 62 -14.20 11.85 0.55
CA GLY A 62 -14.18 11.95 -0.91
C GLY A 62 -12.79 11.78 -1.50
N PHE A 63 -12.74 11.13 -2.66
CA PHE A 63 -11.52 10.80 -3.38
C PHE A 63 -11.70 11.09 -4.87
N LYS A 64 -10.64 11.55 -5.53
CA LYS A 64 -10.65 11.82 -6.97
C LYS A 64 -10.72 10.52 -7.78
N THR A 65 -10.03 9.48 -7.33
CA THR A 65 -9.92 8.21 -8.05
C THR A 65 -10.55 7.03 -7.29
N ALA A 66 -10.93 5.98 -8.02
CA ALA A 66 -11.39 4.72 -7.42
C ALA A 66 -10.30 4.09 -6.55
N ARG A 67 -9.05 4.16 -7.03
CA ARG A 67 -7.88 3.59 -6.38
C ARG A 67 -7.58 4.22 -5.01
N GLU A 68 -7.64 5.56 -4.90
CA GLU A 68 -7.51 6.26 -3.62
C GLU A 68 -8.58 5.81 -2.63
N ARG A 69 -9.84 5.70 -3.09
CA ARG A 69 -10.94 5.22 -2.24
C ARG A 69 -10.72 3.77 -1.80
N GLU A 70 -10.30 2.89 -2.69
CA GLU A 70 -10.03 1.48 -2.39
C GLU A 70 -8.87 1.33 -1.41
N LEU A 71 -7.78 2.07 -1.64
CA LEU A 71 -6.66 2.13 -0.70
C LEU A 71 -7.11 2.62 0.66
N PHE A 72 -7.88 3.73 0.72
CA PHE A 72 -8.42 4.25 1.97
C PHE A 72 -9.23 3.20 2.72
N MET A 73 -10.11 2.46 2.02
CA MET A 73 -10.91 1.40 2.64
C MET A 73 -10.05 0.28 3.21
N LEU A 74 -8.95 -0.09 2.56
CA LEU A 74 -8.00 -1.07 3.08
C LEU A 74 -7.24 -0.53 4.31
N LEU A 75 -6.80 0.73 4.27
CA LEU A 75 -6.08 1.36 5.38
C LEU A 75 -6.91 1.37 6.67
N ILE A 76 -8.19 1.72 6.59
CA ILE A 76 -9.07 1.79 7.76
C ILE A 76 -9.51 0.43 8.33
N LEU A 77 -9.21 -0.67 7.63
CA LEU A 77 -9.39 -2.03 8.17
C LEU A 77 -8.29 -2.40 9.17
N VAL A 78 -7.14 -1.73 9.10
CA VAL A 78 -6.01 -2.01 9.98
C VAL A 78 -6.28 -1.45 11.37
N SER A 79 -6.14 -2.29 12.38
CA SER A 79 -6.38 -1.91 13.78
C SER A 79 -5.51 -0.71 14.18
N GLY A 80 -6.14 0.34 14.68
CA GLY A 80 -5.50 1.61 15.07
C GLY A 80 -5.49 2.67 13.97
N ILE A 81 -6.03 2.39 12.79
CA ILE A 81 -6.20 3.37 11.71
C ILE A 81 -7.70 3.65 11.52
N GLY A 82 -8.13 4.84 11.93
CA GLY A 82 -9.47 5.32 11.66
C GLY A 82 -9.54 6.18 10.39
N PRO A 83 -10.76 6.62 9.98
CA PRO A 83 -10.93 7.43 8.78
C PRO A 83 -10.07 8.70 8.75
N LYS A 84 -9.95 9.41 9.88
CA LYS A 84 -9.09 10.60 9.98
C LYS A 84 -7.61 10.29 9.70
N SER A 85 -7.13 9.16 10.23
CA SER A 85 -5.75 8.72 9.99
C SER A 85 -5.55 8.30 8.53
N GLY A 86 -6.52 7.61 7.91
CA GLY A 86 -6.50 7.25 6.50
C GLY A 86 -6.41 8.49 5.58
N ILE A 87 -7.19 9.54 5.86
CA ILE A 87 -7.09 10.83 5.15
C ILE A 87 -5.72 11.49 5.36
N ALA A 88 -5.20 11.50 6.58
CA ALA A 88 -3.89 12.08 6.86
C ALA A 88 -2.77 11.33 6.10
N MET A 89 -2.86 10.02 5.97
CA MET A 89 -1.92 9.22 5.19
C MET A 89 -1.96 9.61 3.70
N LEU A 90 -3.14 9.68 3.09
CA LEU A 90 -3.33 10.09 1.68
C LEU A 90 -3.03 11.58 1.45
N SER A 91 -3.02 12.39 2.50
CA SER A 91 -2.60 13.80 2.45
C SER A 91 -1.07 13.95 2.48
N GLY A 92 -0.38 13.06 3.17
CA GLY A 92 1.08 13.12 3.32
C GLY A 92 1.86 12.32 2.28
N MET A 93 1.18 11.44 1.53
CA MET A 93 1.81 10.54 0.57
C MET A 93 0.81 10.12 -0.49
N SER A 94 1.23 10.04 -1.75
CA SER A 94 0.37 9.56 -2.84
C SER A 94 -0.03 8.09 -2.65
N ALA A 95 -1.12 7.68 -3.28
CA ALA A 95 -1.57 6.29 -3.22
C ALA A 95 -0.49 5.31 -3.70
N ASP A 96 0.24 5.65 -4.77
CA ASP A 96 1.32 4.84 -5.32
C ASP A 96 2.50 4.69 -4.35
N GLU A 97 2.89 5.79 -3.69
CA GLU A 97 3.95 5.75 -2.69
C GLU A 97 3.57 4.90 -1.47
N ILE A 98 2.31 4.99 -0.99
CA ILE A 98 1.82 4.15 0.13
C ILE A 98 1.83 2.67 -0.27
N ILE A 99 1.28 2.33 -1.45
CA ILE A 99 1.25 0.97 -1.97
C ILE A 99 2.68 0.42 -2.10
N ASN A 100 3.59 1.19 -2.71
CA ASN A 100 4.99 0.82 -2.86
C ASN A 100 5.67 0.59 -1.50
N ALA A 101 5.50 1.52 -0.54
CA ALA A 101 6.09 1.42 0.79
C ALA A 101 5.60 0.17 1.56
N ILE A 102 4.31 -0.19 1.42
CA ILE A 102 3.76 -1.41 2.04
C ILE A 102 4.33 -2.66 1.36
N ARG A 103 4.37 -2.72 0.03
CA ARG A 103 4.85 -3.88 -0.72
C ARG A 103 6.34 -4.15 -0.52
N THR A 104 7.14 -3.08 -0.47
CA THR A 104 8.60 -3.15 -0.27
C THR A 104 9.02 -3.18 1.20
N ASN A 105 8.06 -3.28 2.15
CA ASN A 105 8.33 -3.26 3.59
C ASN A 105 9.15 -2.02 4.03
N ASN A 106 8.91 -0.87 3.41
CA ASN A 106 9.63 0.36 3.73
C ASN A 106 9.02 1.07 4.95
N LEU A 107 9.36 0.55 6.15
CA LEU A 107 8.85 1.08 7.41
C LEU A 107 9.28 2.55 7.64
N ALA A 108 10.48 2.93 7.20
CA ALA A 108 10.97 4.30 7.34
C ALA A 108 10.07 5.29 6.59
N ARG A 109 9.65 4.94 5.37
CA ARG A 109 8.73 5.77 4.58
C ARG A 109 7.34 5.84 5.22
N LEU A 110 6.81 4.73 5.71
CA LEU A 110 5.50 4.70 6.38
C LEU A 110 5.49 5.50 7.68
N THR A 111 6.56 5.43 8.47
CA THR A 111 6.67 6.19 9.73
C THR A 111 6.93 7.68 9.53
N SER A 112 7.29 8.14 8.33
CA SER A 112 7.38 9.57 8.02
C SER A 112 6.00 10.25 7.90
N ILE A 113 4.92 9.46 7.81
CA ILE A 113 3.55 9.98 7.79
C ILE A 113 3.15 10.42 9.20
N PRO A 114 2.67 11.66 9.39
CA PRO A 114 2.21 12.13 10.69
C PRO A 114 1.12 11.21 11.29
N GLY A 115 1.32 10.77 12.52
CA GLY A 115 0.38 9.88 13.21
C GLY A 115 0.57 8.37 12.93
N VAL A 116 1.52 7.99 12.07
CA VAL A 116 1.88 6.58 11.83
C VAL A 116 3.15 6.22 12.61
N GLY A 117 2.98 5.54 13.73
CA GLY A 117 4.09 5.02 14.52
C GLY A 117 4.61 3.69 13.96
N ARG A 118 5.78 3.24 14.47
CA ARG A 118 6.42 1.98 14.04
C ARG A 118 5.48 0.77 14.11
N LYS A 119 4.74 0.60 15.21
CA LYS A 119 3.79 -0.51 15.37
C LYS A 119 2.67 -0.48 14.32
N THR A 120 2.18 0.72 13.97
CA THR A 120 1.16 0.89 12.93
C THR A 120 1.74 0.58 11.55
N ALA A 121 2.96 1.03 11.26
CA ALA A 121 3.66 0.73 10.01
C ALA A 121 3.90 -0.77 9.83
N GLU A 122 4.34 -1.47 10.86
CA GLU A 122 4.52 -2.93 10.86
C GLU A 122 3.19 -3.67 10.57
N ARG A 123 2.08 -3.23 11.20
CA ARG A 123 0.75 -3.79 10.95
C ARG A 123 0.28 -3.55 9.53
N LEU A 124 0.46 -2.34 9.00
CA LEU A 124 0.12 -2.01 7.60
C LEU A 124 0.79 -2.98 6.63
N VAL A 125 2.07 -3.27 6.82
CA VAL A 125 2.80 -4.22 5.98
C VAL A 125 2.26 -5.63 6.14
N ILE A 126 2.09 -6.12 7.38
CA ILE A 126 1.65 -7.50 7.64
C ILE A 126 0.23 -7.73 7.11
N GLU A 127 -0.70 -6.80 7.35
CA GLU A 127 -2.12 -7.01 7.07
C GLU A 127 -2.51 -6.67 5.61
N LEU A 128 -1.73 -5.79 4.94
CA LEU A 128 -2.12 -5.26 3.62
C LEU A 128 -1.19 -5.63 2.47
N ARG A 129 0.03 -6.13 2.70
CA ARG A 129 1.01 -6.41 1.64
C ARG A 129 0.42 -7.20 0.47
N ASP A 130 -0.26 -8.29 0.75
CA ASP A 130 -0.84 -9.16 -0.28
C ASP A 130 -2.05 -8.50 -0.98
N LYS A 131 -2.80 -7.69 -0.24
CA LYS A 131 -3.96 -6.95 -0.77
C LYS A 131 -3.56 -5.81 -1.70
N MET A 132 -2.36 -5.26 -1.52
CA MET A 132 -1.85 -4.17 -2.36
C MET A 132 -1.59 -4.61 -3.80
N ALA A 133 -1.35 -5.90 -4.07
CA ALA A 133 -1.14 -6.41 -5.42
C ALA A 133 -2.34 -6.10 -6.35
N ALA A 134 -3.56 -6.19 -5.83
CA ALA A 134 -4.77 -5.87 -6.61
C ALA A 134 -4.91 -4.38 -6.97
N LEU A 135 -4.26 -3.49 -6.21
CA LEU A 135 -4.26 -2.04 -6.44
C LEU A 135 -3.05 -1.55 -7.24
N THR A 136 -2.11 -2.42 -7.55
CA THR A 136 -0.88 -2.01 -8.23
C THR A 136 -1.13 -1.80 -9.72
N SER A 137 -0.72 -0.65 -10.25
CA SER A 137 -0.73 -0.39 -11.69
C SER A 137 0.46 -1.06 -12.38
N PRO A 138 0.41 -1.36 -13.70
CA PRO A 138 1.56 -1.89 -14.44
C PRO A 138 2.83 -1.03 -14.29
N ALA A 139 2.68 0.30 -14.34
CA ALA A 139 3.81 1.23 -14.15
C ALA A 139 4.43 1.13 -12.75
N LEU A 140 3.61 0.96 -11.71
CA LEU A 140 4.10 0.79 -10.35
C LEU A 140 4.75 -0.59 -10.15
N GLU A 141 4.26 -1.65 -10.83
CA GLU A 141 4.91 -2.97 -10.83
C GLU A 141 6.34 -2.90 -11.40
N GLU A 142 6.52 -2.17 -12.52
CA GLU A 142 7.84 -1.95 -13.11
C GLU A 142 8.77 -1.17 -12.18
N GLU A 143 8.26 -0.14 -11.48
CA GLU A 143 9.03 0.63 -10.50
C GLU A 143 9.46 -0.22 -9.30
N ILE A 144 8.55 -1.03 -8.75
CA ILE A 144 8.84 -1.94 -7.65
C ILE A 144 9.90 -2.96 -8.06
N ALA A 145 9.77 -3.54 -9.25
CA ALA A 145 10.74 -4.49 -9.79
C ALA A 145 12.12 -3.83 -10.00
N ALA A 146 12.16 -2.60 -10.51
CA ALA A 146 13.40 -1.84 -10.68
C ALA A 146 14.05 -1.46 -9.34
N GLN A 147 13.26 -1.13 -8.32
CA GLN A 147 13.78 -0.88 -6.96
C GLN A 147 14.35 -2.14 -6.32
N ALA A 148 13.66 -3.27 -6.44
CA ALA A 148 14.13 -4.55 -5.95
C ALA A 148 15.46 -4.97 -6.62
N ALA A 149 15.61 -4.69 -7.92
CA ALA A 149 16.85 -4.95 -8.66
C ALA A 149 18.02 -4.02 -8.28
N ARG A 150 17.73 -2.83 -7.74
CA ARG A 150 18.73 -1.82 -7.31
C ARG A 150 19.11 -1.91 -5.83
N ALA A 151 18.29 -2.55 -5.00
CA ALA A 151 18.62 -2.76 -3.59
C ALA A 151 19.89 -3.62 -3.50
N PRO A 152 20.92 -3.23 -2.73
CA PRO A 152 22.02 -4.13 -2.44
C PRO A 152 21.44 -5.34 -1.70
N GLN A 153 21.37 -6.47 -2.38
CA GLN A 153 20.93 -7.70 -1.77
C GLN A 153 22.02 -8.11 -0.77
N SER A 154 21.75 -7.94 0.52
CA SER A 154 22.61 -8.54 1.53
C SER A 154 22.52 -10.06 1.39
N ASP A 155 23.62 -10.76 1.67
CA ASP A 155 23.64 -12.23 1.62
C ASP A 155 22.53 -12.86 2.49
N ASP A 156 22.15 -12.18 3.59
CA ASP A 156 21.04 -12.57 4.45
C ASP A 156 19.66 -12.41 3.77
N ALA A 157 19.43 -11.35 2.99
CA ALA A 157 18.19 -11.18 2.25
C ALA A 157 18.05 -12.21 1.12
N LEU A 158 19.13 -12.47 0.38
CA LEU A 158 19.18 -13.53 -0.64
C LEU A 158 18.89 -14.92 -0.07
N ARG A 159 19.42 -15.18 1.13
CA ARG A 159 19.19 -16.43 1.85
C ARG A 159 17.72 -16.60 2.25
N GLU A 160 17.11 -15.55 2.84
CA GLU A 160 15.72 -15.60 3.29
C GLU A 160 14.74 -15.73 2.11
N ASP A 161 14.98 -15.04 1.00
CA ASP A 161 14.18 -15.14 -0.23
C ASP A 161 14.25 -16.56 -0.83
N ALA A 162 15.45 -17.14 -0.91
CA ALA A 162 15.64 -18.51 -1.41
C ALA A 162 14.99 -19.54 -0.48
N LEU A 163 15.09 -19.34 0.84
CA LEU A 163 14.46 -20.20 1.83
C LEU A 163 12.94 -20.17 1.74
N SER A 164 12.36 -18.96 1.67
CA SER A 164 10.92 -18.74 1.52
C SER A 164 10.38 -19.44 0.26
N ALA A 165 11.08 -19.30 -0.86
CA ALA A 165 10.68 -19.94 -2.12
C ALA A 165 10.69 -21.48 -2.02
N LEU A 166 11.70 -22.09 -1.39
CA LEU A 166 11.77 -23.54 -1.20
C LEU A 166 10.67 -24.06 -0.28
N VAL A 167 10.36 -23.34 0.80
CA VAL A 167 9.25 -23.71 1.70
C VAL A 167 7.91 -23.62 0.96
N ASN A 168 7.70 -22.60 0.13
CA ASN A 168 6.50 -22.47 -0.71
C ASN A 168 6.39 -23.58 -1.78
N LEU A 169 7.51 -24.13 -2.23
CA LEU A 169 7.55 -25.31 -3.09
C LEU A 169 7.30 -26.65 -2.34
N GLY A 170 7.07 -26.59 -1.02
CA GLY A 170 6.70 -27.76 -0.20
C GLY A 170 7.86 -28.48 0.48
N TYR A 171 9.09 -27.96 0.41
CA TYR A 171 10.22 -28.54 1.15
C TYR A 171 10.16 -28.19 2.64
N GLN A 172 10.54 -29.13 3.49
CA GLN A 172 10.65 -28.87 4.93
C GLN A 172 11.72 -27.81 5.20
N ARG A 173 11.41 -26.84 6.07
CA ARG A 173 12.26 -25.69 6.39
C ARG A 173 13.71 -26.09 6.74
N ALA A 174 13.88 -27.12 7.58
CA ALA A 174 15.21 -27.62 7.98
C ALA A 174 16.05 -28.17 6.82
N MET A 175 15.40 -28.78 5.82
CA MET A 175 16.07 -29.26 4.60
C MET A 175 16.41 -28.11 3.67
N ALA A 176 15.48 -27.15 3.52
CA ALA A 176 15.68 -25.95 2.72
C ALA A 176 16.84 -25.10 3.28
N GLU A 177 16.91 -24.89 4.59
CA GLU A 177 18.00 -24.16 5.26
C GLU A 177 19.38 -24.78 4.99
N LYS A 178 19.50 -26.09 5.09
CA LYS A 178 20.76 -26.82 4.79
C LYS A 178 21.16 -26.64 3.32
N ALA A 179 20.20 -26.81 2.40
CA ALA A 179 20.47 -26.70 0.97
C ALA A 179 20.87 -25.27 0.57
N VAL A 180 20.21 -24.24 1.10
CA VAL A 180 20.57 -22.82 0.84
C VAL A 180 21.93 -22.49 1.43
N THR A 181 22.23 -22.92 2.66
CA THR A 181 23.55 -22.70 3.30
C THR A 181 24.68 -23.35 2.49
N GLN A 182 24.46 -24.56 1.98
CA GLN A 182 25.42 -25.25 1.12
C GLN A 182 25.61 -24.54 -0.22
N ALA A 183 24.50 -24.07 -0.86
CA ALA A 183 24.55 -23.35 -2.10
C ALA A 183 25.27 -21.99 -1.99
N MET A 184 25.16 -21.31 -0.84
CA MET A 184 25.91 -20.09 -0.54
C MET A 184 27.41 -20.35 -0.36
N ALA A 185 27.80 -21.46 0.25
CA ALA A 185 29.20 -21.84 0.46
C ALA A 185 29.94 -22.15 -0.85
N GLU A 186 29.24 -22.49 -1.95
CA GLU A 186 29.84 -22.77 -3.25
C GLU A 186 30.39 -21.51 -3.96
N GLY A 187 30.09 -20.30 -3.46
CA GLY A 187 30.60 -19.03 -3.99
C GLY A 187 30.13 -18.67 -5.41
N GLY A 188 30.55 -17.50 -5.90
CA GLY A 188 30.14 -16.96 -7.21
C GLY A 188 28.92 -16.07 -7.12
N GLY A 189 28.80 -15.05 -8.00
CA GLY A 189 27.77 -13.97 -7.94
C GLY A 189 26.40 -14.44 -7.48
N LEU A 190 26.07 -14.10 -6.23
CA LEU A 190 24.86 -14.60 -5.57
C LEU A 190 23.63 -13.89 -6.14
N SER A 191 22.72 -14.64 -6.72
CA SER A 191 21.35 -14.21 -7.02
C SER A 191 20.36 -15.23 -6.46
N VAL A 192 19.15 -14.81 -6.13
CA VAL A 192 18.09 -15.70 -5.62
C VAL A 192 17.85 -16.86 -6.59
N GLU A 193 17.84 -16.61 -7.91
CA GLU A 193 17.66 -17.63 -8.93
C GLU A 193 18.78 -18.70 -8.92
N LEU A 194 20.03 -18.25 -8.81
CA LEU A 194 21.17 -19.17 -8.76
C LEU A 194 21.17 -20.00 -7.48
N LEU A 195 20.84 -19.38 -6.34
CA LEU A 195 20.71 -20.07 -5.05
C LEU A 195 19.59 -21.11 -5.10
N LEU A 196 18.42 -20.75 -5.63
CA LEU A 196 17.31 -21.69 -5.79
C LEU A 196 17.68 -22.88 -6.68
N ARG A 197 18.29 -22.62 -7.83
CA ARG A 197 18.71 -23.67 -8.77
C ARG A 197 19.72 -24.64 -8.14
N ARG A 198 20.69 -24.14 -7.39
CA ARG A 198 21.68 -24.96 -6.66
C ARG A 198 21.05 -25.74 -5.53
N SER A 199 20.21 -25.10 -4.73
CA SER A 199 19.50 -25.74 -3.60
C SER A 199 18.57 -26.85 -4.07
N LEU A 200 17.81 -26.64 -5.15
CA LEU A 200 16.95 -27.67 -5.76
C LEU A 200 17.78 -28.85 -6.29
N ARG A 201 18.95 -28.59 -6.87
CA ARG A 201 19.87 -29.66 -7.32
C ARG A 201 20.39 -30.49 -6.15
N THR A 202 20.64 -29.90 -5.02
CA THR A 202 21.06 -30.60 -3.79
C THR A 202 19.90 -31.43 -3.21
N LEU A 203 18.69 -30.86 -3.16
CA LEU A 203 17.49 -31.53 -2.65
C LEU A 203 16.98 -32.66 -3.56
N SER A 204 17.29 -32.64 -4.89
CA SER A 204 16.89 -33.68 -5.82
C SER A 204 17.83 -34.90 -5.84
N LYS A 205 19.00 -34.82 -5.18
CA LYS A 205 19.99 -35.90 -5.09
C LYS A 205 19.95 -36.69 -3.77
N GLY A 206 19.13 -36.29 -2.82
CA GLY A 206 18.90 -36.97 -1.56
C GLY A 206 17.48 -37.48 -1.49
#